data_4a0ac2578a897e5122c5c774beefe5bc
#
_entry.id   4a0ac2578a897e5122c5c774beefe5bc
#
_cell.length_a   1.000
_cell.length_b   1.000
_cell.length_c   1.000
_cell.angle_alpha   90.00
_cell.angle_beta   90.00
_cell.angle_gamma   90.00
#
_symmetry.space_group_name_H-M   'P 1'
#
loop_
_entity.id
_entity.type
_entity.pdbx_description
1 polymer ?
#
loop_
_entity_poly.entity_id
_entity_poly.type
_entity_poly.pdbx_seq_one_letter_code
_entity_poly.pdbx_strand_id
1 'polypeptide(L)'
;MLLNVQGHEAYCYSGGKAFDAALPTVVFIHGAQHDHSVWILQSRWFAHHGFSVLAVDLPGHGRSGGSALPTVEALADWLLALLDAAGAQQAMLVGHSMGSLIALEACARAPQRVSKLALVGTAYPMKVSDVLLDAAKNAEQTAIDMVNIWSHSTIAQKPSNPGPGFWVQGGNRRLMQRIGRRNPELVFYTDFSACNAYAGGEAAAAKVACPTLFLLGKRDMMTPPRATAALAKAIPHGKTVLLDNCGHALMAEQPDAVLEALAGFARG
;
A
#
# COMPACT_ATOMS: atom_id res chain seq x y z
N MET A 1 17.64 -2.12 -2.42
CA MET A 1 18.49 -2.90 -1.50
C MET A 1 17.84 -4.24 -1.20
N LEU A 2 18.61 -5.23 -0.75
CA LEU A 2 18.11 -6.50 -0.25
C LEU A 2 18.40 -6.58 1.23
N LEU A 3 17.42 -7.06 2.00
CA LEU A 3 17.51 -7.30 3.44
C LEU A 3 17.12 -8.75 3.73
N ASN A 4 17.71 -9.36 4.74
CA ASN A 4 17.24 -10.66 5.22
C ASN A 4 16.15 -10.43 6.28
N VAL A 5 14.93 -10.83 5.99
CA VAL A 5 13.78 -10.71 6.88
C VAL A 5 13.19 -12.10 7.10
N GLN A 6 13.24 -12.58 8.32
CA GLN A 6 12.71 -13.91 8.71
C GLN A 6 13.25 -15.06 7.83
N GLY A 7 14.54 -14.96 7.42
CA GLY A 7 15.21 -16.00 6.63
C GLY A 7 15.03 -15.88 5.11
N HIS A 8 14.29 -14.90 4.61
CA HIS A 8 14.09 -14.64 3.18
C HIS A 8 14.63 -13.29 2.76
N GLU A 9 15.03 -13.16 1.48
CA GLU A 9 15.42 -11.87 0.91
C GLU A 9 14.19 -10.98 0.71
N ALA A 10 14.20 -9.80 1.33
CA ALA A 10 13.22 -8.75 1.13
C ALA A 10 13.82 -7.64 0.25
N TYR A 11 13.17 -7.34 -0.87
CA TYR A 11 13.57 -6.25 -1.73
C TYR A 11 12.89 -4.95 -1.31
N CYS A 12 13.69 -3.88 -1.18
CA CYS A 12 13.21 -2.52 -0.98
C CYS A 12 13.84 -1.60 -2.02
N TYR A 13 13.02 -0.84 -2.73
CA TYR A 13 13.50 0.29 -3.52
C TYR A 13 13.70 1.51 -2.61
N SER A 14 14.89 2.06 -2.64
CA SER A 14 15.30 3.14 -1.74
C SER A 14 15.18 4.56 -2.37
N GLY A 15 14.35 4.70 -3.40
CA GLY A 15 14.14 6.00 -4.06
C GLY A 15 15.32 6.47 -4.92
N GLY A 16 16.29 5.59 -5.19
CA GLY A 16 17.50 5.91 -5.97
C GLY A 16 18.65 6.51 -5.16
N LYS A 17 18.56 6.47 -3.83
CA LYS A 17 19.64 6.82 -2.89
C LYS A 17 19.95 5.65 -1.95
N ALA A 18 21.16 5.63 -1.40
CA ALA A 18 21.48 4.69 -0.32
C ALA A 18 20.57 4.96 0.88
N PHE A 19 20.13 3.88 1.55
CA PHE A 19 19.40 3.97 2.81
C PHE A 19 20.35 4.43 3.92
N ASP A 20 19.90 5.38 4.73
CA ASP A 20 20.61 5.92 5.88
C ASP A 20 19.64 5.93 7.09
N ALA A 21 19.88 5.05 8.06
CA ALA A 21 19.03 4.93 9.25
C ALA A 21 19.05 6.18 10.16
N ALA A 22 19.99 7.11 9.97
CA ALA A 22 20.03 8.38 10.70
C ALA A 22 19.00 9.40 10.19
N LEU A 23 18.50 9.22 8.97
CA LEU A 23 17.46 10.09 8.40
C LEU A 23 16.05 9.60 8.79
N PRO A 24 15.05 10.50 8.84
CA PRO A 24 13.66 10.10 9.01
C PRO A 24 13.26 9.06 7.96
N THR A 25 12.81 7.89 8.40
CA THR A 25 12.46 6.79 7.51
C THR A 25 11.01 6.82 7.09
N VAL A 26 10.75 6.61 5.79
CA VAL A 26 9.41 6.39 5.24
C VAL A 26 9.34 5.02 4.58
N VAL A 27 8.33 4.23 4.96
CA VAL A 27 8.06 2.92 4.35
C VAL A 27 6.80 3.00 3.51
N PHE A 28 6.92 2.66 2.23
CA PHE A 28 5.80 2.58 1.29
C PHE A 28 5.40 1.12 1.09
N ILE A 29 4.15 0.79 1.38
CA ILE A 29 3.59 -0.57 1.38
C ILE A 29 2.52 -0.64 0.29
N HIS A 30 2.71 -1.51 -0.70
CA HIS A 30 1.78 -1.66 -1.81
C HIS A 30 0.51 -2.44 -1.44
N GLY A 31 -0.49 -2.41 -2.32
CA GLY A 31 -1.72 -3.19 -2.22
C GLY A 31 -1.59 -4.60 -2.81
N ALA A 32 -2.69 -5.34 -2.79
CA ALA A 32 -2.79 -6.70 -3.35
C ALA A 32 -2.32 -6.77 -4.80
N GLN A 33 -1.59 -7.82 -5.15
CA GLN A 33 -1.08 -8.11 -6.51
C GLN A 33 -0.24 -6.97 -7.13
N HIS A 34 0.45 -6.17 -6.31
CA HIS A 34 1.33 -5.09 -6.75
C HIS A 34 2.78 -5.30 -6.30
N ASP A 35 3.65 -4.32 -6.52
CA ASP A 35 5.01 -4.24 -6.00
C ASP A 35 5.39 -2.77 -5.71
N HIS A 36 6.62 -2.54 -5.24
CA HIS A 36 7.15 -1.20 -4.92
C HIS A 36 6.96 -0.16 -6.03
N SER A 37 6.84 -0.58 -7.29
CA SER A 37 6.82 0.34 -8.44
C SER A 37 5.57 1.23 -8.49
N VAL A 38 4.49 0.89 -7.78
CA VAL A 38 3.32 1.77 -7.64
C VAL A 38 3.66 3.08 -6.91
N TRP A 39 4.75 3.08 -6.14
CA TRP A 39 5.24 4.20 -5.35
C TRP A 39 6.44 4.91 -5.97
N ILE A 40 6.77 4.64 -7.24
CA ILE A 40 8.02 5.08 -7.86
C ILE A 40 8.24 6.60 -7.78
N LEU A 41 7.20 7.39 -8.02
CA LEU A 41 7.29 8.85 -8.01
C LEU A 41 7.45 9.37 -6.58
N GLN A 42 6.61 8.92 -5.66
CA GLN A 42 6.61 9.32 -4.26
C GLN A 42 7.92 8.92 -3.59
N SER A 43 8.35 7.67 -3.73
CA SER A 43 9.57 7.16 -3.10
C SER A 43 10.81 7.91 -3.57
N ARG A 44 10.92 8.25 -4.87
CA ARG A 44 12.02 9.05 -5.39
C ARG A 44 12.03 10.47 -4.80
N TRP A 45 10.86 11.11 -4.77
CA TRP A 45 10.77 12.45 -4.21
C TRP A 45 11.21 12.47 -2.75
N PHE A 46 10.69 11.57 -1.90
CA PHE A 46 11.05 11.49 -0.49
C PHE A 46 12.55 11.26 -0.29
N ALA A 47 13.16 10.33 -1.03
CA ALA A 47 14.59 10.05 -0.95
C ALA A 47 15.47 11.26 -1.30
N HIS A 48 14.99 12.15 -2.18
CA HIS A 48 15.71 13.35 -2.59
C HIS A 48 15.36 14.60 -1.75
N HIS A 49 14.49 14.46 -0.74
CA HIS A 49 14.03 15.57 0.11
C HIS A 49 14.22 15.30 1.61
N GLY A 50 15.32 14.60 1.96
CA GLY A 50 15.77 14.46 3.35
C GLY A 50 15.20 13.25 4.11
N PHE A 51 14.62 12.27 3.40
CA PHE A 51 14.13 11.03 4.01
C PHE A 51 14.92 9.81 3.54
N SER A 52 15.04 8.82 4.38
CA SER A 52 15.36 7.45 3.98
C SER A 52 14.12 6.68 3.60
N VAL A 53 14.17 5.91 2.51
CA VAL A 53 12.99 5.31 1.91
C VAL A 53 13.14 3.79 1.80
N LEU A 54 12.07 3.09 2.17
CA LEU A 54 11.86 1.67 1.93
C LEU A 54 10.52 1.49 1.20
N ALA A 55 10.52 1.50 -0.13
CA ALA A 55 9.36 1.05 -0.91
C ALA A 55 9.51 -0.47 -1.08
N VAL A 56 8.70 -1.22 -0.33
CA VAL A 56 8.90 -2.66 -0.14
C VAL A 56 8.20 -3.48 -1.24
N ASP A 57 8.79 -4.62 -1.59
CA ASP A 57 8.06 -5.74 -2.15
C ASP A 57 7.71 -6.68 -1.01
N LEU A 58 6.41 -6.92 -0.77
CA LEU A 58 5.95 -7.86 0.25
C LEU A 58 6.38 -9.30 -0.07
N PRO A 59 6.43 -10.23 0.91
CA PRO A 59 6.72 -11.63 0.64
C PRO A 59 5.84 -12.20 -0.48
N GLY A 60 6.43 -12.93 -1.41
CA GLY A 60 5.73 -13.42 -2.59
C GLY A 60 5.50 -12.41 -3.70
N HIS A 61 5.94 -11.16 -3.56
CA HIS A 61 5.74 -10.11 -4.57
C HIS A 61 7.06 -9.61 -5.16
N GLY A 62 6.97 -9.11 -6.38
CA GLY A 62 8.04 -8.39 -7.06
C GLY A 62 9.37 -9.13 -7.08
N ARG A 63 10.33 -8.62 -6.31
CA ARG A 63 11.69 -9.14 -6.18
C ARG A 63 11.97 -9.77 -4.82
N SER A 64 11.01 -9.73 -3.90
CA SER A 64 11.12 -10.37 -2.59
C SER A 64 10.96 -11.88 -2.72
N GLY A 65 11.72 -12.61 -1.92
CA GLY A 65 11.62 -14.06 -1.76
C GLY A 65 10.51 -14.47 -0.79
N GLY A 66 10.38 -15.77 -0.59
CA GLY A 66 9.35 -16.37 0.25
C GLY A 66 7.99 -16.41 -0.42
N SER A 67 7.02 -17.07 0.21
CA SER A 67 5.64 -17.15 -0.24
C SER A 67 4.82 -15.97 0.29
N ALA A 68 3.71 -15.63 -0.39
CA ALA A 68 2.76 -14.63 0.09
C ALA A 68 2.22 -15.03 1.47
N LEU A 69 2.20 -14.10 2.41
CA LEU A 69 1.72 -14.35 3.77
C LEU A 69 0.19 -14.28 3.83
N PRO A 70 -0.46 -15.24 4.52
CA PRO A 70 -1.90 -15.45 4.42
C PRO A 70 -2.75 -14.49 5.25
N THR A 71 -2.16 -13.65 6.09
CA THR A 71 -2.91 -12.75 6.98
C THR A 71 -2.28 -11.36 7.07
N VAL A 72 -3.10 -10.35 7.32
CA VAL A 72 -2.65 -8.97 7.58
C VAL A 72 -1.73 -8.92 8.80
N GLU A 73 -2.03 -9.71 9.81
CA GLU A 73 -1.25 -9.81 11.05
C GLU A 73 0.17 -10.32 10.79
N ALA A 74 0.30 -11.39 9.97
CA ALA A 74 1.61 -11.93 9.60
C ALA A 74 2.42 -10.92 8.76
N LEU A 75 1.75 -10.21 7.85
CA LEU A 75 2.37 -9.14 7.05
C LEU A 75 2.82 -7.96 7.93
N ALA A 76 2.06 -7.62 8.97
CA ALA A 76 2.44 -6.60 9.94
C ALA A 76 3.67 -7.00 10.76
N ASP A 77 3.74 -8.25 11.23
CA ASP A 77 4.91 -8.79 11.93
C ASP A 77 6.15 -8.81 11.03
N TRP A 78 5.96 -9.20 9.75
CA TRP A 78 7.03 -9.14 8.76
C TRP A 78 7.52 -7.70 8.52
N LEU A 79 6.61 -6.73 8.46
CA LEU A 79 6.96 -5.31 8.29
C LEU A 79 7.78 -4.78 9.48
N LEU A 80 7.45 -5.17 10.70
CA LEU A 80 8.22 -4.81 11.89
C LEU A 80 9.61 -5.44 11.87
N ALA A 81 9.71 -6.71 11.46
CA ALA A 81 11.00 -7.37 11.27
C ALA A 81 11.84 -6.74 10.14
N LEU A 82 11.19 -6.20 9.10
CA LEU A 82 11.87 -5.44 8.05
C LEU A 82 12.50 -4.15 8.61
N LEU A 83 11.79 -3.42 9.48
CA LEU A 83 12.35 -2.23 10.14
C LEU A 83 13.59 -2.59 10.98
N ASP A 84 13.55 -3.72 11.68
CA ASP A 84 14.70 -4.20 12.46
C ASP A 84 15.89 -4.55 11.56
N ALA A 85 15.64 -5.29 10.48
CA ALA A 85 16.66 -5.64 9.49
C ALA A 85 17.27 -4.43 8.79
N ALA A 86 16.51 -3.35 8.64
CA ALA A 86 16.97 -2.08 8.07
C ALA A 86 17.70 -1.19 9.10
N GLY A 87 17.66 -1.51 10.39
CA GLY A 87 18.15 -0.67 11.48
C GLY A 87 17.30 0.59 11.71
N ALA A 88 16.08 0.65 11.16
CA ALA A 88 15.17 1.77 11.32
C ALA A 88 14.44 1.70 12.66
N GLN A 89 14.76 2.59 13.59
CA GLN A 89 14.14 2.60 14.92
C GLN A 89 12.67 3.01 14.88
N GLN A 90 12.33 3.96 14.02
CA GLN A 90 10.98 4.47 13.83
C GLN A 90 10.78 4.85 12.36
N ALA A 91 9.54 4.73 11.86
CA ALA A 91 9.22 5.09 10.48
C ALA A 91 7.82 5.72 10.34
N MET A 92 7.66 6.58 9.35
CA MET A 92 6.35 6.90 8.79
C MET A 92 5.93 5.73 7.90
N LEU A 93 4.77 5.14 8.18
CA LEU A 93 4.19 4.08 7.36
C LEU A 93 3.16 4.67 6.38
N VAL A 94 3.32 4.35 5.11
CA VAL A 94 2.41 4.76 4.03
C VAL A 94 1.91 3.50 3.34
N GLY A 95 0.68 3.10 3.60
CA GLY A 95 0.09 1.87 3.05
C GLY A 95 -1.05 2.17 2.09
N HIS A 96 -1.07 1.48 0.94
CA HIS A 96 -2.15 1.53 -0.03
C HIS A 96 -2.99 0.26 0.03
N SER A 97 -4.33 0.39 0.07
CA SER A 97 -5.26 -0.75 0.02
C SER A 97 -4.91 -1.80 1.10
N MET A 98 -4.62 -3.06 0.75
CA MET A 98 -4.11 -4.07 1.67
C MET A 98 -2.94 -3.54 2.51
N GLY A 99 -2.00 -2.81 1.90
CA GLY A 99 -0.87 -2.20 2.59
C GLY A 99 -1.30 -1.22 3.69
N SER A 100 -2.48 -0.61 3.59
CA SER A 100 -3.04 0.26 4.64
C SER A 100 -3.46 -0.52 5.88
N LEU A 101 -4.02 -1.72 5.69
CA LEU A 101 -4.37 -2.62 6.80
C LEU A 101 -3.10 -3.14 7.49
N ILE A 102 -2.07 -3.47 6.71
CA ILE A 102 -0.76 -3.90 7.23
C ILE A 102 -0.12 -2.78 8.06
N ALA A 103 -0.12 -1.55 7.54
CA ALA A 103 0.41 -0.38 8.24
C ALA A 103 -0.35 -0.08 9.55
N LEU A 104 -1.68 -0.19 9.52
CA LEU A 104 -2.54 -0.01 10.69
C LEU A 104 -2.25 -1.06 11.76
N GLU A 105 -2.20 -2.33 11.38
CA GLU A 105 -1.93 -3.44 12.29
C GLU A 105 -0.51 -3.35 12.88
N ALA A 106 0.51 -3.04 12.08
CA ALA A 106 1.88 -2.83 12.57
C ALA A 106 1.96 -1.65 13.55
N CYS A 107 1.25 -0.55 13.28
CA CYS A 107 1.15 0.59 14.20
C CYS A 107 0.52 0.19 15.54
N ALA A 108 -0.53 -0.63 15.51
CA ALA A 108 -1.21 -1.09 16.73
C ALA A 108 -0.37 -2.07 17.55
N ARG A 109 0.50 -2.88 16.90
CA ARG A 109 1.40 -3.83 17.57
C ARG A 109 2.62 -3.16 18.19
N ALA A 110 3.16 -2.15 17.52
CA ALA A 110 4.37 -1.46 17.96
C ALA A 110 4.25 0.06 17.74
N PRO A 111 3.39 0.76 18.50
CA PRO A 111 3.10 2.18 18.29
C PRO A 111 4.35 3.06 18.41
N GLN A 112 5.33 2.66 19.23
CA GLN A 112 6.61 3.36 19.37
C GLN A 112 7.49 3.30 18.12
N ARG A 113 7.21 2.36 17.19
CA ARG A 113 7.95 2.17 15.92
C ARG A 113 7.37 3.01 14.79
N VAL A 114 6.23 3.68 15.00
CA VAL A 114 5.51 4.42 13.95
C VAL A 114 5.40 5.89 14.32
N SER A 115 6.11 6.73 13.56
CA SER A 115 6.10 8.19 13.77
C SER A 115 4.85 8.87 13.20
N LYS A 116 4.38 8.38 12.05
CA LYS A 116 3.18 8.87 11.34
C LYS A 116 2.57 7.72 10.55
N LEU A 117 1.25 7.76 10.35
CA LEU A 117 0.50 6.73 9.62
C LEU A 117 -0.30 7.35 8.48
N ALA A 118 -0.06 6.93 7.24
CA ALA A 118 -0.85 7.33 6.08
C ALA A 118 -1.57 6.10 5.48
N LEU A 119 -2.89 6.14 5.52
CA LEU A 119 -3.80 5.10 5.01
C LEU A 119 -4.37 5.57 3.68
N VAL A 120 -3.86 5.03 2.58
CA VAL A 120 -4.18 5.45 1.21
C VAL A 120 -5.14 4.45 0.58
N GLY A 121 -6.30 4.88 0.10
CA GLY A 121 -7.32 3.99 -0.47
C GLY A 121 -7.69 2.87 0.50
N THR A 122 -8.00 3.21 1.74
CA THR A 122 -8.30 2.25 2.82
C THR A 122 -9.80 2.04 3.02
N ALA A 123 -10.17 0.91 3.58
CA ALA A 123 -11.52 0.59 4.05
C ALA A 123 -11.46 -0.38 5.22
N TYR A 124 -12.51 -0.36 6.07
CA TYR A 124 -12.71 -1.42 7.06
C TYR A 124 -14.19 -1.59 7.41
N PRO A 125 -14.71 -2.84 7.40
CA PRO A 125 -14.02 -4.06 6.93
C PRO A 125 -13.70 -3.99 5.43
N MET A 126 -12.56 -4.57 5.01
CA MET A 126 -12.17 -4.64 3.60
C MET A 126 -12.68 -5.95 2.99
N LYS A 127 -14.00 -6.01 2.76
CA LYS A 127 -14.65 -7.20 2.22
C LYS A 127 -14.39 -7.34 0.72
N VAL A 128 -14.10 -8.56 0.32
CA VAL A 128 -13.92 -8.96 -1.08
C VAL A 128 -15.09 -9.86 -1.47
N SER A 129 -15.71 -9.60 -2.63
CA SER A 129 -16.83 -10.40 -3.09
C SER A 129 -16.41 -11.82 -3.42
N ASP A 130 -17.33 -12.81 -3.21
CA ASP A 130 -17.05 -14.21 -3.52
C ASP A 130 -16.69 -14.41 -5.00
N VAL A 131 -17.33 -13.65 -5.91
CA VAL A 131 -17.03 -13.68 -7.34
C VAL A 131 -15.58 -13.27 -7.62
N LEU A 132 -15.07 -12.25 -6.94
CA LEU A 132 -13.68 -11.81 -7.12
C LEU A 132 -12.70 -12.79 -6.46
N LEU A 133 -13.02 -13.36 -5.31
CA LEU A 133 -12.20 -14.40 -4.66
C LEU A 133 -12.12 -15.65 -5.53
N ASP A 134 -13.25 -16.10 -6.08
CA ASP A 134 -13.27 -17.26 -6.99
C ASP A 134 -12.47 -16.99 -8.26
N ALA A 135 -12.64 -15.82 -8.87
CA ALA A 135 -11.86 -15.41 -10.04
C ALA A 135 -10.35 -15.33 -9.73
N ALA A 136 -9.96 -14.77 -8.57
CA ALA A 136 -8.55 -14.70 -8.17
C ALA A 136 -7.92 -16.09 -7.98
N LYS A 137 -8.73 -17.07 -7.57
CA LYS A 137 -8.28 -18.45 -7.36
C LYS A 137 -8.22 -19.28 -8.65
N ASN A 138 -9.25 -19.16 -9.50
CA ASN A 138 -9.50 -20.09 -10.60
C ASN A 138 -9.33 -19.46 -12.00
N ALA A 139 -9.31 -18.12 -12.09
CA ALA A 139 -9.27 -17.37 -13.33
C ALA A 139 -8.56 -16.01 -13.13
N GLU A 140 -7.29 -16.02 -12.70
CA GLU A 140 -6.54 -14.85 -12.25
C GLU A 140 -6.63 -13.67 -13.24
N GLN A 141 -6.56 -13.94 -14.56
CA GLN A 141 -6.68 -12.89 -15.56
C GLN A 141 -8.04 -12.15 -15.49
N THR A 142 -9.11 -12.88 -15.22
CA THR A 142 -10.46 -12.30 -15.04
C THR A 142 -10.47 -11.40 -13.79
N ALA A 143 -9.88 -11.86 -12.69
CA ALA A 143 -9.78 -11.05 -11.47
C ALA A 143 -8.96 -9.78 -11.69
N ILE A 144 -7.83 -9.87 -12.41
CA ILE A 144 -7.01 -8.71 -12.79
C ILE A 144 -7.83 -7.70 -13.59
N ASP A 145 -8.59 -8.17 -14.57
CA ASP A 145 -9.40 -7.28 -15.43
C ASP A 145 -10.54 -6.62 -14.63
N MET A 146 -11.20 -7.35 -13.75
CA MET A 146 -12.23 -6.81 -12.83
C MET A 146 -11.64 -5.71 -11.93
N VAL A 147 -10.55 -6.00 -11.22
CA VAL A 147 -9.90 -5.04 -10.30
C VAL A 147 -9.40 -3.84 -11.08
N ASN A 148 -8.81 -4.04 -12.26
CA ASN A 148 -8.29 -2.96 -13.06
C ASN A 148 -9.38 -1.97 -13.50
N ILE A 149 -10.58 -2.47 -13.85
CA ILE A 149 -11.73 -1.62 -14.17
C ILE A 149 -12.22 -0.88 -12.93
N TRP A 150 -12.39 -1.55 -11.80
CA TRP A 150 -12.93 -0.95 -10.56
C TRP A 150 -11.96 0.00 -9.86
N SER A 151 -10.66 -0.15 -10.12
CA SER A 151 -9.62 0.69 -9.50
C SER A 151 -9.47 2.07 -10.13
N HIS A 152 -10.03 2.31 -11.31
CA HIS A 152 -9.83 3.56 -12.02
C HIS A 152 -11.13 4.35 -12.18
N SER A 153 -11.05 5.66 -11.93
CA SER A 153 -12.21 6.57 -12.04
C SER A 153 -12.66 6.79 -13.47
N THR A 154 -11.79 6.55 -14.46
CA THR A 154 -12.06 6.64 -15.90
C THR A 154 -11.04 5.81 -16.67
N ILE A 155 -11.44 5.38 -17.88
CA ILE A 155 -10.53 4.75 -18.86
C ILE A 155 -9.73 5.77 -19.65
N ALA A 156 -10.10 7.06 -19.60
CA ALA A 156 -9.39 8.13 -20.30
C ALA A 156 -8.00 8.35 -19.67
N GLN A 157 -7.06 8.78 -20.51
CA GLN A 157 -5.75 9.20 -20.07
C GLN A 157 -5.84 10.37 -19.08
N LYS A 158 -5.07 10.33 -18.02
CA LYS A 158 -5.01 11.41 -17.02
C LYS A 158 -4.01 12.48 -17.45
N PRO A 159 -4.37 13.78 -17.36
CA PRO A 159 -3.43 14.87 -17.68
C PRO A 159 -2.17 14.88 -16.79
N SER A 160 -2.31 14.48 -15.53
CA SER A 160 -1.21 14.41 -14.56
C SER A 160 -0.27 13.23 -14.73
N ASN A 161 -0.53 12.32 -15.68
CA ASN A 161 0.34 11.17 -15.90
C ASN A 161 1.66 11.56 -16.58
N PRO A 162 2.79 10.99 -16.13
CA PRO A 162 4.07 11.25 -16.79
C PRO A 162 4.13 10.57 -18.17
N GLY A 163 4.34 11.35 -19.18
CA GLY A 163 4.59 10.91 -20.54
C GLY A 163 3.37 10.85 -21.45
N PRO A 164 3.52 11.31 -22.69
CA PRO A 164 2.48 11.26 -23.72
C PRO A 164 2.10 9.81 -24.04
N GLY A 165 0.82 9.54 -24.21
CA GLY A 165 0.32 8.21 -24.59
C GLY A 165 0.37 7.16 -23.50
N PHE A 166 0.74 7.51 -22.27
CA PHE A 166 0.74 6.56 -21.17
C PHE A 166 -0.71 6.13 -20.80
N TRP A 167 -0.96 4.85 -20.88
CA TRP A 167 -2.24 4.27 -20.50
C TRP A 167 -2.19 3.70 -19.08
N VAL A 168 -2.79 4.40 -18.12
CA VAL A 168 -2.77 4.08 -16.68
C VAL A 168 -3.27 2.67 -16.40
N GLN A 169 -4.44 2.31 -16.92
CA GLN A 169 -5.01 0.97 -16.74
C GLN A 169 -4.13 -0.12 -17.37
N GLY A 170 -3.55 0.13 -18.55
CA GLY A 170 -2.66 -0.82 -19.21
C GLY A 170 -1.40 -1.08 -18.41
N GLY A 171 -0.83 -0.03 -17.82
CA GLY A 171 0.32 -0.13 -16.92
C GLY A 171 0.01 -0.97 -15.68
N ASN A 172 -1.10 -0.67 -15.03
CA ASN A 172 -1.56 -1.42 -13.84
C ASN A 172 -1.84 -2.89 -14.16
N ARG A 173 -2.59 -3.15 -15.25
CA ARG A 173 -2.85 -4.52 -15.72
C ARG A 173 -1.56 -5.32 -15.95
N ARG A 174 -0.57 -4.71 -16.60
CA ARG A 174 0.73 -5.33 -16.85
C ARG A 174 1.51 -5.61 -15.58
N LEU A 175 1.45 -4.70 -14.61
CA LEU A 175 2.06 -4.90 -13.30
C LEU A 175 1.48 -6.14 -12.61
N MET A 176 0.15 -6.21 -12.47
CA MET A 176 -0.54 -7.33 -11.84
C MET A 176 -0.24 -8.66 -12.54
N GLN A 177 -0.25 -8.70 -13.87
CA GLN A 177 0.13 -9.87 -14.66
C GLN A 177 1.59 -10.30 -14.41
N ARG A 178 2.50 -9.34 -14.20
CA ARG A 178 3.91 -9.64 -13.91
C ARG A 178 4.07 -10.29 -12.54
N ILE A 179 3.30 -9.86 -11.54
CA ILE A 179 3.33 -10.47 -10.20
C ILE A 179 2.89 -11.93 -10.29
N GLY A 180 1.72 -12.24 -10.87
CA GLY A 180 1.22 -13.60 -11.00
C GLY A 180 2.16 -14.52 -11.79
N ARG A 181 2.83 -14.02 -12.84
CA ARG A 181 3.80 -14.81 -13.60
C ARG A 181 5.07 -15.14 -12.85
N ARG A 182 5.50 -14.25 -11.93
CA ARG A 182 6.71 -14.47 -11.13
C ARG A 182 6.47 -15.43 -9.97
N ASN A 183 5.27 -15.41 -9.42
CA ASN A 183 4.89 -16.21 -8.28
C ASN A 183 3.57 -16.95 -8.57
N PRO A 184 3.63 -18.20 -9.05
CA PRO A 184 2.44 -18.98 -9.39
C PRO A 184 1.64 -19.48 -8.17
N GLU A 185 2.04 -19.12 -6.96
CA GLU A 185 1.45 -19.58 -5.68
C GLU A 185 0.15 -18.86 -5.31
N LEU A 186 -0.68 -18.47 -6.27
CA LEU A 186 -1.98 -17.81 -6.02
C LEU A 186 -1.86 -16.54 -5.15
N VAL A 187 -0.83 -15.73 -5.39
CA VAL A 187 -0.57 -14.48 -4.62
C VAL A 187 -1.81 -13.61 -4.56
N PHE A 188 -2.49 -13.41 -5.68
CA PHE A 188 -3.68 -12.58 -5.74
C PHE A 188 -4.82 -13.08 -4.84
N TYR A 189 -5.08 -14.39 -4.87
CA TYR A 189 -6.07 -15.01 -4.00
C TYR A 189 -5.68 -14.91 -2.52
N THR A 190 -4.41 -15.12 -2.20
CA THR A 190 -3.88 -15.02 -0.84
C THR A 190 -4.06 -13.61 -0.28
N ASP A 191 -3.70 -12.59 -1.04
CA ASP A 191 -3.83 -11.18 -0.65
C ASP A 191 -5.29 -10.80 -0.38
N PHE A 192 -6.19 -11.15 -1.30
CA PHE A 192 -7.60 -10.82 -1.12
C PHE A 192 -8.27 -11.62 0.00
N SER A 193 -7.83 -12.87 0.21
CA SER A 193 -8.28 -13.66 1.34
C SER A 193 -7.84 -13.05 2.67
N ALA A 194 -6.59 -12.55 2.75
CA ALA A 194 -6.08 -11.84 3.90
C ALA A 194 -6.89 -10.57 4.20
N CYS A 195 -7.19 -9.75 3.18
CA CYS A 195 -8.03 -8.56 3.33
C CYS A 195 -9.44 -8.91 3.83
N ASN A 196 -10.07 -9.92 3.19
CA ASN A 196 -11.45 -10.33 3.49
C ASN A 196 -11.60 -10.92 4.90
N ALA A 197 -10.58 -11.62 5.38
CA ALA A 197 -10.57 -12.28 6.69
C ALA A 197 -10.18 -11.32 7.84
N TYR A 198 -9.49 -10.22 7.56
CA TYR A 198 -9.00 -9.33 8.60
C TYR A 198 -10.13 -8.71 9.42
N ALA A 199 -10.13 -9.00 10.73
CA ALA A 199 -11.16 -8.59 11.68
C ALA A 199 -10.65 -7.65 12.78
N GLY A 200 -9.34 -7.36 12.82
CA GLY A 200 -8.69 -6.58 13.87
C GLY A 200 -8.75 -5.06 13.73
N GLY A 201 -9.29 -4.51 12.62
CA GLY A 201 -9.10 -3.12 12.23
C GLY A 201 -9.60 -2.06 13.23
N GLU A 202 -10.77 -2.24 13.85
CA GLU A 202 -11.27 -1.29 14.87
C GLU A 202 -10.41 -1.32 16.14
N ALA A 203 -10.04 -2.52 16.59
CA ALA A 203 -9.17 -2.70 17.76
C ALA A 203 -7.76 -2.13 17.50
N ALA A 204 -7.26 -2.29 16.28
CA ALA A 204 -5.99 -1.68 15.85
C ALA A 204 -6.09 -0.16 15.81
N ALA A 205 -7.15 0.38 15.18
CA ALA A 205 -7.38 1.81 15.07
C ALA A 205 -7.48 2.50 16.45
N ALA A 206 -8.12 1.87 17.43
CA ALA A 206 -8.20 2.39 18.80
C ALA A 206 -6.84 2.54 19.51
N LYS A 207 -5.80 1.87 19.03
CA LYS A 207 -4.43 1.95 19.58
C LYS A 207 -3.55 2.98 18.84
N VAL A 208 -4.02 3.57 17.76
CA VAL A 208 -3.25 4.54 16.97
C VAL A 208 -3.16 5.85 17.74
N ALA A 209 -1.96 6.24 18.13
CA ALA A 209 -1.68 7.49 18.84
C ALA A 209 -0.89 8.50 17.99
N CYS A 210 -0.23 8.06 16.92
CA CYS A 210 0.55 8.93 16.06
C CYS A 210 -0.33 9.75 15.10
N PRO A 211 0.18 10.87 14.57
CA PRO A 211 -0.50 11.62 13.51
C PRO A 211 -0.91 10.68 12.37
N THR A 212 -2.16 10.81 11.91
CA THR A 212 -2.74 9.91 10.90
C THR A 212 -3.35 10.69 9.74
N LEU A 213 -3.13 10.22 8.51
CA LEU A 213 -3.71 10.72 7.28
C LEU A 213 -4.54 9.64 6.61
N PHE A 214 -5.80 9.93 6.30
CA PHE A 214 -6.62 9.18 5.36
C PHE A 214 -6.57 9.89 4.00
N LEU A 215 -6.01 9.24 2.97
CA LEU A 215 -5.93 9.78 1.61
C LEU A 215 -6.80 8.93 0.69
N LEU A 216 -7.92 9.46 0.20
CA LEU A 216 -8.99 8.69 -0.42
C LEU A 216 -9.37 9.26 -1.78
N GLY A 217 -9.68 8.40 -2.74
CA GLY A 217 -10.24 8.77 -4.02
C GLY A 217 -11.78 8.91 -3.95
N LYS A 218 -12.36 10.02 -4.38
CA LYS A 218 -13.83 10.21 -4.33
C LYS A 218 -14.61 9.23 -5.20
N ARG A 219 -13.97 8.67 -6.25
CA ARG A 219 -14.59 7.70 -7.18
C ARG A 219 -14.04 6.28 -6.99
N ASP A 220 -13.44 6.01 -5.83
CA ASP A 220 -12.93 4.69 -5.52
C ASP A 220 -14.09 3.69 -5.35
N MET A 221 -14.12 2.68 -6.22
CA MET A 221 -15.13 1.63 -6.18
C MET A 221 -14.67 0.40 -5.38
N MET A 222 -13.36 0.25 -5.16
CA MET A 222 -12.77 -0.84 -4.37
C MET A 222 -12.91 -0.56 -2.88
N THR A 223 -12.49 0.65 -2.46
CA THR A 223 -12.54 1.11 -1.07
C THR A 223 -13.22 2.50 -1.01
N PRO A 224 -14.52 2.57 -1.20
CA PRO A 224 -15.23 3.85 -1.27
C PRO A 224 -15.05 4.64 0.04
N PRO A 225 -14.93 5.99 0.00
CA PRO A 225 -14.64 6.81 1.19
C PRO A 225 -15.57 6.54 2.39
N ARG A 226 -16.84 6.19 2.15
CA ARG A 226 -17.77 5.82 3.23
C ARG A 226 -17.32 4.58 4.03
N ALA A 227 -16.53 3.69 3.43
CA ALA A 227 -16.04 2.48 4.10
C ALA A 227 -14.88 2.74 5.08
N THR A 228 -14.37 3.99 5.16
CA THR A 228 -13.37 4.39 6.17
C THR A 228 -14.01 4.92 7.45
N ALA A 229 -15.32 5.06 7.51
CA ALA A 229 -16.02 5.75 8.62
C ALA A 229 -15.71 5.14 10.00
N ALA A 230 -15.63 3.79 10.10
CA ALA A 230 -15.30 3.12 11.36
C ALA A 230 -13.88 3.46 11.82
N LEU A 231 -12.89 3.41 10.92
CA LEU A 231 -11.50 3.78 11.23
C LEU A 231 -11.36 5.26 11.59
N ALA A 232 -12.00 6.15 10.83
CA ALA A 232 -11.96 7.59 11.08
C ALA A 232 -12.60 7.94 12.44
N LYS A 233 -13.65 7.24 12.85
CA LYS A 233 -14.26 7.38 14.16
C LYS A 233 -13.33 6.90 15.28
N ALA A 234 -12.59 5.80 15.04
CA ALA A 234 -11.66 5.24 16.02
C ALA A 234 -10.34 6.05 16.12
N ILE A 235 -10.00 6.84 15.09
CA ILE A 235 -8.82 7.72 15.04
C ILE A 235 -9.29 9.19 14.88
N PRO A 236 -9.87 9.81 15.91
CA PRO A 236 -10.52 11.11 15.78
C PRO A 236 -9.56 12.27 15.47
N HIS A 237 -8.27 12.09 15.72
CA HIS A 237 -7.21 13.06 15.38
C HIS A 237 -6.68 12.89 13.95
N GLY A 238 -7.17 11.88 13.22
CA GLY A 238 -6.79 11.62 11.82
C GLY A 238 -7.34 12.70 10.88
N LYS A 239 -6.51 13.14 9.94
CA LYS A 239 -6.89 14.08 8.88
C LYS A 239 -7.35 13.30 7.65
N THR A 240 -8.41 13.75 6.98
CA THR A 240 -8.88 13.14 5.73
C THR A 240 -8.68 14.10 4.57
N VAL A 241 -8.03 13.60 3.51
CA VAL A 241 -7.90 14.27 2.21
C VAL A 241 -8.63 13.45 1.17
N LEU A 242 -9.57 14.09 0.45
CA LEU A 242 -10.34 13.47 -0.63
C LEU A 242 -9.87 14.00 -1.97
N LEU A 243 -9.43 13.11 -2.86
CA LEU A 243 -9.00 13.47 -4.20
C LEU A 243 -10.17 13.40 -5.19
N ASP A 244 -10.46 14.51 -5.85
CA ASP A 244 -11.47 14.59 -6.89
C ASP A 244 -11.06 13.80 -8.14
N ASN A 245 -12.04 13.23 -8.86
CA ASN A 245 -11.79 12.47 -10.08
C ASN A 245 -10.71 11.39 -9.96
N CYS A 246 -10.65 10.73 -8.80
CA CYS A 246 -9.67 9.73 -8.46
C CYS A 246 -10.37 8.46 -7.97
N GLY A 247 -9.97 7.31 -8.50
CA GLY A 247 -10.39 5.98 -8.06
C GLY A 247 -9.43 5.39 -7.03
N HIS A 248 -9.31 4.06 -7.05
CA HIS A 248 -8.45 3.29 -6.14
C HIS A 248 -6.96 3.36 -6.49
N ALA A 249 -6.65 3.56 -7.77
CA ALA A 249 -5.26 3.66 -8.25
C ALA A 249 -4.70 5.10 -8.06
N LEU A 250 -4.80 5.64 -6.84
CA LEU A 250 -4.53 7.05 -6.53
C LEU A 250 -3.15 7.51 -7.04
N MET A 251 -2.10 6.72 -6.78
CA MET A 251 -0.72 7.05 -7.15
C MET A 251 -0.52 7.17 -8.66
N ALA A 252 -1.33 6.45 -9.44
CA ALA A 252 -1.28 6.48 -10.89
C ALA A 252 -2.25 7.52 -11.48
N GLU A 253 -3.42 7.73 -10.87
CA GLU A 253 -4.44 8.64 -11.38
C GLU A 253 -4.16 10.11 -11.01
N GLN A 254 -3.61 10.36 -9.83
CA GLN A 254 -3.36 11.70 -9.28
C GLN A 254 -1.98 11.74 -8.58
N PRO A 255 -0.87 11.45 -9.30
CA PRO A 255 0.46 11.30 -8.70
C PRO A 255 0.92 12.55 -7.94
N ASP A 256 0.66 13.74 -8.47
CA ASP A 256 1.08 15.01 -7.87
C ASP A 256 0.26 15.32 -6.61
N ALA A 257 -1.07 15.15 -6.64
CA ALA A 257 -1.92 15.37 -5.48
C ALA A 257 -1.63 14.38 -4.34
N VAL A 258 -1.31 13.11 -4.68
CA VAL A 258 -0.85 12.12 -3.71
C VAL A 258 0.48 12.54 -3.11
N LEU A 259 1.42 13.01 -3.94
CA LEU A 259 2.73 13.47 -3.47
C LEU A 259 2.58 14.70 -2.56
N GLU A 260 1.81 15.70 -2.95
CA GLU A 260 1.58 16.91 -2.15
C GLU A 260 0.97 16.58 -0.79
N ALA A 261 -0.06 15.72 -0.75
CA ALA A 261 -0.69 15.30 0.49
C ALA A 261 0.28 14.58 1.42
N LEU A 262 1.05 13.61 0.90
CA LEU A 262 2.03 12.85 1.69
C LEU A 262 3.21 13.71 2.14
N ALA A 263 3.75 14.57 1.27
CA ALA A 263 4.87 15.45 1.58
C ALA A 263 4.48 16.52 2.61
N GLY A 264 3.31 17.11 2.49
CA GLY A 264 2.76 18.03 3.48
C GLY A 264 2.58 17.36 4.84
N PHE A 265 2.01 16.15 4.85
CA PHE A 265 1.83 15.36 6.06
C PHE A 265 3.16 14.94 6.72
N ALA A 266 4.15 14.58 5.93
CA ALA A 266 5.45 14.17 6.46
C ALA A 266 6.19 15.31 7.17
N ARG A 267 6.05 16.57 6.69
CA ARG A 267 6.73 17.75 7.21
C ARG A 267 6.03 18.40 8.41
N GLY A 268 4.69 18.33 8.49
CA GLY A 268 3.86 18.83 9.61
C GLY A 268 3.75 17.83 10.74
#